data_df1fe1f778e9fabaf55bd3842b09b6fc
#
_entry.id   df1fe1f778e9fabaf55bd3842b09b6fc
#
_cell.length_a   1.000
_cell.length_b   1.000
_cell.length_c   1.000
_cell.angle_alpha   90.00
_cell.angle_beta   90.00
_cell.angle_gamma   90.00
#
_symmetry.space_group_name_H-M   'P 1'
#
loop_
_entity.id
_entity.type
_entity.pdbx_description
1 polymer ?
#
loop_
_entity_poly.entity_id
_entity_poly.type
_entity_poly.pdbx_seq_one_letter_code
_entity_poly.pdbx_strand_id
1 'polypeptide(L)'
;MKTRIICLLFTSSLFIISCKNEPKQTSPTTGSETVQPTGQSGVKDDVSNPNIVQVASGSPDHTTLVAAVKAADLVDALSNTGPFTVYAPTNAAFEKLPKGTVEGLLEPSKKADLQAILEYHTYVGVLKTAYLSDGQEFEQVSGQKITITLRDGKTYVNGTAEIVASIPT
;
A
#
# COMPACT_ATOMS: atom_id res chain seq x y z
N MET A 1 11.65 -56.40 6.15
CA MET A 1 12.03 -56.30 7.57
C MET A 1 10.91 -55.54 8.30
N LYS A 2 10.34 -56.21 9.28
CA LYS A 2 9.17 -55.72 10.08
C LYS A 2 9.69 -54.77 11.14
N THR A 3 9.13 -53.60 11.30
CA THR A 3 9.36 -52.77 12.48
C THR A 3 8.03 -52.26 13.02
N ARG A 4 7.86 -52.49 14.29
CA ARG A 4 6.66 -52.54 15.09
C ARG A 4 6.17 -51.15 15.50
N ILE A 5 4.86 -51.01 15.45
CA ILE A 5 4.04 -49.98 16.06
C ILE A 5 4.09 -50.13 17.58
N ILE A 6 4.39 -49.05 18.29
CA ILE A 6 4.14 -48.95 19.75
C ILE A 6 3.15 -47.80 19.96
N CYS A 7 1.90 -48.21 20.28
CA CYS A 7 0.90 -47.35 20.89
C CYS A 7 1.28 -47.11 22.35
N LEU A 8 1.30 -45.85 22.77
CA LEU A 8 1.30 -45.47 24.17
C LEU A 8 0.07 -44.56 24.40
N LEU A 9 -0.92 -45.20 25.00
CA LEU A 9 -2.10 -44.58 25.63
C LEU A 9 -1.64 -43.87 26.90
N PHE A 10 -1.88 -42.58 27.01
CA PHE A 10 -1.86 -41.90 28.31
C PHE A 10 -3.22 -41.25 28.58
N THR A 11 -3.79 -41.78 29.65
CA THR A 11 -5.11 -41.44 30.19
C THR A 11 -5.07 -40.17 31.03
N SER A 12 -6.12 -39.38 30.86
CA SER A 12 -6.89 -38.68 31.91
C SER A 12 -6.17 -37.79 32.93
N SER A 13 -6.49 -36.50 32.93
CA SER A 13 -6.90 -35.84 34.15
C SER A 13 -7.73 -34.58 33.86
N LEU A 14 -8.94 -34.62 34.31
CA LEU A 14 -9.99 -33.62 34.32
C LEU A 14 -9.68 -32.62 35.44
N PHE A 15 -9.42 -31.35 35.13
CA PHE A 15 -9.46 -30.27 36.12
C PHE A 15 -10.51 -29.24 35.71
N ILE A 16 -11.62 -29.30 36.43
CA ILE A 16 -12.69 -28.31 36.43
C ILE A 16 -12.31 -27.24 37.47
N ILE A 17 -11.98 -26.01 37.00
CA ILE A 17 -11.99 -24.83 37.87
C ILE A 17 -13.02 -23.87 37.32
N SER A 18 -14.16 -23.87 38.00
CA SER A 18 -15.23 -22.88 37.94
C SER A 18 -14.73 -21.61 38.65
N CYS A 19 -14.59 -20.52 37.94
CA CYS A 19 -14.60 -19.18 38.55
C CYS A 19 -15.61 -18.31 37.82
N LYS A 20 -16.73 -18.19 38.47
CA LYS A 20 -17.86 -17.31 38.22
C LYS A 20 -17.46 -15.92 38.76
N ASN A 21 -17.35 -14.94 37.89
CA ASN A 21 -17.51 -13.52 38.24
C ASN A 21 -17.92 -12.75 37.00
N GLU A 22 -19.20 -12.51 36.89
CA GLU A 22 -19.79 -11.54 35.99
C GLU A 22 -19.78 -10.18 36.67
N PRO A 23 -19.31 -9.12 36.00
CA PRO A 23 -19.87 -7.80 36.21
C PRO A 23 -20.85 -7.47 35.09
N LYS A 24 -22.05 -7.26 35.49
CA LYS A 24 -23.22 -6.67 34.87
C LYS A 24 -22.82 -5.47 33.97
N GLN A 25 -22.87 -5.67 32.67
CA GLN A 25 -22.68 -4.59 31.70
C GLN A 25 -24.07 -4.10 31.27
N THR A 26 -24.43 -2.94 31.80
CA THR A 26 -25.58 -2.14 31.37
C THR A 26 -25.39 -1.71 29.94
N SER A 27 -26.29 -2.10 29.06
CA SER A 27 -26.42 -1.58 27.70
C SER A 27 -26.88 -0.12 27.72
N PRO A 28 -26.35 0.71 26.87
CA PRO A 28 -27.09 1.80 26.28
C PRO A 28 -27.21 1.64 24.75
N THR A 29 -28.45 1.58 24.33
CA THR A 29 -29.13 2.28 23.25
C THR A 29 -28.35 2.50 21.92
N THR A 30 -28.86 1.79 20.90
CA THR A 30 -29.10 2.20 19.52
C THR A 30 -28.38 3.48 19.05
N GLY A 31 -27.27 3.27 18.37
CA GLY A 31 -26.71 4.19 17.38
C GLY A 31 -26.33 3.33 16.18
N SER A 32 -26.95 3.59 15.04
CA SER A 32 -26.59 3.01 13.76
C SER A 32 -25.21 3.52 13.38
N GLU A 33 -24.16 2.87 13.88
CA GLU A 33 -22.82 3.06 13.37
C GLU A 33 -22.67 2.24 12.10
N THR A 34 -22.66 2.93 10.97
CA THR A 34 -22.06 2.42 9.73
C THR A 34 -20.63 2.00 10.06
N VAL A 35 -20.41 0.71 10.21
CA VAL A 35 -19.07 0.15 10.31
C VAL A 35 -18.36 0.41 8.98
N GLN A 36 -17.63 1.52 8.91
CA GLN A 36 -16.65 1.71 7.85
C GLN A 36 -15.51 0.71 8.10
N PRO A 37 -15.04 0.01 7.06
CA PRO A 37 -13.84 -0.80 7.20
C PRO A 37 -12.67 0.13 7.50
N THR A 38 -12.32 0.24 8.77
CA THR A 38 -11.13 0.98 9.22
C THR A 38 -9.91 0.09 9.04
N GLY A 39 -9.35 0.08 7.85
CA GLY A 39 -8.00 -0.43 7.62
C GLY A 39 -6.94 0.52 8.22
N GLN A 40 -5.68 0.27 7.95
CA GLN A 40 -4.54 1.08 8.42
C GLN A 40 -4.65 2.57 8.03
N SER A 41 -5.41 2.88 6.96
CA SER A 41 -5.70 4.26 6.55
C SER A 41 -6.49 5.07 7.57
N GLY A 42 -7.22 4.41 8.49
CA GLY A 42 -7.99 5.05 9.56
C GLY A 42 -7.19 5.34 10.84
N VAL A 43 -5.97 4.82 10.96
CA VAL A 43 -5.11 5.02 12.13
C VAL A 43 -4.45 6.40 12.02
N LYS A 44 -4.78 7.29 12.97
CA LYS A 44 -4.08 8.56 13.16
C LYS A 44 -3.21 8.41 14.40
N ASP A 45 -1.90 8.42 14.21
CA ASP A 45 -0.98 8.63 15.30
C ASP A 45 -0.14 9.88 15.01
N ASP A 46 0.00 10.75 16.01
CA ASP A 46 0.69 12.03 15.86
C ASP A 46 2.23 11.89 16.04
N VAL A 47 2.73 10.67 16.16
CA VAL A 47 4.14 10.38 16.50
C VAL A 47 4.88 9.71 15.34
N SER A 48 4.18 9.01 14.45
CA SER A 48 4.77 8.32 13.30
C SER A 48 4.94 9.25 12.09
N ASN A 49 5.92 8.93 11.25
CA ASN A 49 6.02 9.59 9.95
C ASN A 49 4.73 9.34 9.14
N PRO A 50 4.26 10.36 8.40
CA PRO A 50 3.07 10.19 7.56
C PRO A 50 3.33 9.12 6.50
N ASN A 51 2.34 8.25 6.27
CA ASN A 51 2.43 7.25 5.22
C ASN A 51 2.34 7.87 3.81
N ILE A 52 2.67 7.07 2.78
CA ILE A 52 2.69 7.52 1.38
C ILE A 52 1.39 8.20 0.96
N VAL A 53 0.23 7.64 1.37
CA VAL A 53 -1.09 8.17 1.01
C VAL A 53 -1.35 9.50 1.70
N GLN A 54 -0.93 9.66 2.95
CA GLN A 54 -1.06 10.91 3.70
C GLN A 54 -0.19 12.01 3.08
N VAL A 55 1.06 11.69 2.72
CA VAL A 55 1.97 12.63 2.03
C VAL A 55 1.37 13.07 0.68
N ALA A 56 0.92 12.14 -0.13
CA ALA A 56 0.30 12.44 -1.43
C ALA A 56 -0.98 13.28 -1.26
N SER A 57 -1.82 12.97 -0.26
CA SER A 57 -3.07 13.69 0.02
C SER A 57 -2.83 15.11 0.52
N GLY A 58 -1.70 15.37 1.18
CA GLY A 58 -1.29 16.70 1.61
C GLY A 58 -0.67 17.55 0.51
N SER A 59 -0.40 16.96 -0.66
CA SER A 59 0.24 17.66 -1.79
C SER A 59 -0.80 18.13 -2.82
N PRO A 60 -0.87 19.42 -3.15
CA PRO A 60 -1.76 19.92 -4.19
C PRO A 60 -1.41 19.39 -5.59
N ASP A 61 -0.17 18.97 -5.78
CA ASP A 61 0.34 18.49 -7.08
C ASP A 61 0.00 17.03 -7.38
N HIS A 62 -0.57 16.29 -6.42
CA HIS A 62 -0.83 14.85 -6.54
C HIS A 62 -2.31 14.47 -6.39
N THR A 63 -3.22 15.43 -6.57
CA THR A 63 -4.67 15.21 -6.39
C THR A 63 -5.24 14.16 -7.32
N THR A 64 -4.78 14.10 -8.57
CA THR A 64 -5.18 13.10 -9.57
C THR A 64 -4.69 11.69 -9.17
N LEU A 65 -3.45 11.59 -8.68
CA LEU A 65 -2.93 10.32 -8.17
C LEU A 65 -3.73 9.80 -6.98
N VAL A 66 -4.07 10.67 -6.02
CA VAL A 66 -4.90 10.30 -4.85
C VAL A 66 -6.28 9.80 -5.29
N ALA A 67 -6.90 10.45 -6.28
CA ALA A 67 -8.17 9.97 -6.86
C ALA A 67 -8.01 8.59 -7.49
N ALA A 68 -6.92 8.33 -8.22
CA ALA A 68 -6.61 7.05 -8.83
C ALA A 68 -6.40 5.94 -7.78
N VAL A 69 -5.63 6.21 -6.72
CA VAL A 69 -5.40 5.25 -5.62
C VAL A 69 -6.71 4.88 -4.92
N LYS A 70 -7.60 5.86 -4.69
CA LYS A 70 -8.93 5.62 -4.12
C LYS A 70 -9.82 4.79 -5.06
N ALA A 71 -9.86 5.12 -6.34
CA ALA A 71 -10.65 4.40 -7.35
C ALA A 71 -10.17 2.94 -7.52
N ALA A 72 -8.87 2.71 -7.38
CA ALA A 72 -8.26 1.39 -7.41
C ALA A 72 -8.46 0.58 -6.12
N ASP A 73 -8.95 1.20 -5.02
CA ASP A 73 -9.09 0.58 -3.69
C ASP A 73 -7.73 0.11 -3.11
N LEU A 74 -6.68 0.90 -3.34
CA LEU A 74 -5.32 0.61 -2.88
C LEU A 74 -4.88 1.47 -1.69
N VAL A 75 -5.79 2.26 -1.10
CA VAL A 75 -5.47 3.16 0.01
C VAL A 75 -4.92 2.39 1.20
N ASP A 76 -5.58 1.31 1.62
CA ASP A 76 -5.15 0.50 2.76
C ASP A 76 -3.84 -0.24 2.46
N ALA A 77 -3.68 -0.78 1.25
CA ALA A 77 -2.46 -1.47 0.84
C ALA A 77 -1.23 -0.56 0.90
N LEU A 78 -1.35 0.69 0.42
CA LEU A 78 -0.26 1.67 0.41
C LEU A 78 -0.08 2.40 1.76
N SER A 79 -1.06 2.29 2.66
CA SER A 79 -0.97 2.83 4.04
C SER A 79 -0.35 1.83 5.01
N ASN A 80 -0.21 0.55 4.63
CA ASN A 80 0.40 -0.47 5.47
C ASN A 80 1.89 -0.20 5.71
N THR A 81 2.36 -0.65 6.85
CA THR A 81 3.79 -0.64 7.22
C THR A 81 4.55 -1.63 6.34
N GLY A 82 5.11 -1.12 5.26
CA GLY A 82 6.01 -1.89 4.40
C GLY A 82 7.04 -0.96 3.79
N PRO A 83 8.24 -1.44 3.47
CA PRO A 83 9.19 -0.62 2.74
C PRO A 83 8.70 -0.51 1.30
N PHE A 84 7.95 0.55 0.99
CA PHE A 84 7.51 0.85 -0.37
C PHE A 84 8.19 2.10 -0.90
N THR A 85 8.47 2.11 -2.19
CA THR A 85 8.81 3.31 -2.94
C THR A 85 7.76 3.48 -4.04
N VAL A 86 7.05 4.60 -4.03
CA VAL A 86 6.05 4.91 -5.05
C VAL A 86 6.55 6.04 -5.93
N TYR A 87 6.61 5.78 -7.23
CA TYR A 87 6.86 6.81 -8.23
C TYR A 87 5.57 7.58 -8.49
N ALA A 88 5.42 8.72 -7.83
CA ALA A 88 4.20 9.52 -7.81
C ALA A 88 4.18 10.53 -8.97
N PRO A 89 3.37 10.34 -10.02
CA PRO A 89 3.23 11.33 -11.08
C PRO A 89 2.45 12.56 -10.57
N THR A 90 2.92 13.74 -10.95
CA THR A 90 2.23 15.01 -10.65
C THR A 90 1.01 15.21 -11.56
N ASN A 91 0.10 16.10 -11.18
CA ASN A 91 -1.04 16.50 -12.03
C ASN A 91 -0.58 16.92 -13.42
N ALA A 92 0.52 17.68 -13.52
CA ALA A 92 1.11 18.09 -14.79
C ALA A 92 1.61 16.92 -15.66
N ALA A 93 1.94 15.78 -15.06
CA ALA A 93 2.27 14.57 -15.81
C ALA A 93 1.01 13.92 -16.39
N PHE A 94 -0.10 13.90 -15.66
CA PHE A 94 -1.39 13.41 -16.15
C PHE A 94 -1.98 14.27 -17.28
N GLU A 95 -1.76 15.60 -17.24
CA GLU A 95 -2.20 16.51 -18.29
C GLU A 95 -1.55 16.25 -19.65
N LYS A 96 -0.41 15.56 -19.69
CA LYS A 96 0.27 15.15 -20.94
C LYS A 96 -0.38 13.94 -21.60
N LEU A 97 -1.26 13.23 -20.90
CA LEU A 97 -1.99 12.10 -21.46
C LEU A 97 -3.09 12.59 -22.40
N PRO A 98 -3.50 11.76 -23.38
CA PRO A 98 -4.66 12.09 -24.22
C PRO A 98 -5.89 12.37 -23.36
N LYS A 99 -6.70 13.34 -23.78
CA LYS A 99 -7.95 13.70 -23.08
C LYS A 99 -8.87 12.48 -22.96
N GLY A 100 -9.47 12.29 -21.80
CA GLY A 100 -10.36 11.17 -21.50
C GLY A 100 -9.64 9.91 -21.01
N THR A 101 -8.29 9.85 -21.06
CA THR A 101 -7.54 8.68 -20.60
C THR A 101 -7.68 8.49 -19.09
N VAL A 102 -7.50 9.58 -18.34
CA VAL A 102 -7.58 9.52 -16.87
C VAL A 102 -9.01 9.22 -16.44
N GLU A 103 -9.98 9.92 -17.00
CA GLU A 103 -11.40 9.72 -16.72
C GLU A 103 -11.84 8.28 -17.03
N GLY A 104 -11.39 7.74 -18.17
CA GLY A 104 -11.69 6.36 -18.55
C GLY A 104 -11.07 5.33 -17.60
N LEU A 105 -9.86 5.57 -17.09
CA LEU A 105 -9.21 4.69 -16.10
C LEU A 105 -9.87 4.74 -14.72
N LEU A 106 -10.54 5.84 -14.38
CA LEU A 106 -11.25 5.98 -13.12
C LEU A 106 -12.62 5.29 -13.12
N GLU A 107 -13.09 4.80 -14.28
CA GLU A 107 -14.33 4.03 -14.35
C GLU A 107 -14.24 2.71 -13.57
N PRO A 108 -15.29 2.29 -12.85
CA PRO A 108 -15.30 1.02 -12.11
C PRO A 108 -14.98 -0.20 -12.95
N SER A 109 -15.33 -0.18 -14.24
CA SER A 109 -15.03 -1.24 -15.23
C SER A 109 -13.54 -1.39 -15.52
N LYS A 110 -12.73 -0.36 -15.23
CA LYS A 110 -11.29 -0.29 -15.48
C LYS A 110 -10.44 -0.41 -14.20
N LYS A 111 -11.06 -0.77 -13.07
CA LYS A 111 -10.37 -0.88 -11.78
C LYS A 111 -9.13 -1.78 -11.86
N ALA A 112 -9.23 -2.93 -12.53
CA ALA A 112 -8.09 -3.86 -12.65
C ALA A 112 -6.94 -3.27 -13.50
N ASP A 113 -7.27 -2.57 -14.59
CA ASP A 113 -6.27 -1.90 -15.43
C ASP A 113 -5.57 -0.79 -14.62
N LEU A 114 -6.33 -0.02 -13.83
CA LEU A 114 -5.82 1.03 -12.96
C LEU A 114 -4.92 0.47 -11.86
N GLN A 115 -5.31 -0.65 -11.23
CA GLN A 115 -4.49 -1.35 -10.25
C GLN A 115 -3.14 -1.77 -10.85
N ALA A 116 -3.14 -2.42 -12.01
CA ALA A 116 -1.91 -2.84 -12.69
C ALA A 116 -0.97 -1.64 -13.00
N ILE A 117 -1.53 -0.49 -13.38
CA ILE A 117 -0.75 0.73 -13.60
C ILE A 117 -0.13 1.23 -12.29
N LEU A 118 -0.87 1.26 -11.19
CA LEU A 118 -0.37 1.71 -9.89
C LEU A 118 0.66 0.73 -9.31
N GLU A 119 0.49 -0.56 -9.51
CA GLU A 119 1.49 -1.58 -9.17
C GLU A 119 2.79 -1.40 -9.96
N TYR A 120 2.70 -0.99 -11.23
CA TYR A 120 3.88 -0.64 -12.04
C TYR A 120 4.61 0.60 -11.50
N HIS A 121 3.93 1.48 -10.80
CA HIS A 121 4.53 2.66 -10.14
C HIS A 121 5.02 2.38 -8.71
N THR A 122 4.90 1.14 -8.23
CA THR A 122 5.23 0.75 -6.85
C THR A 122 6.36 -0.27 -6.83
N TYR A 123 7.37 -0.01 -6.02
CA TYR A 123 8.49 -0.91 -5.75
C TYR A 123 8.47 -1.34 -4.29
N VAL A 124 8.72 -2.63 -4.01
CA VAL A 124 8.87 -3.16 -2.65
C VAL A 124 10.29 -2.97 -2.19
N GLY A 125 10.53 -1.94 -1.41
CA GLY A 125 11.84 -1.57 -0.89
C GLY A 125 11.99 -0.06 -0.75
N VAL A 126 13.04 0.37 -0.06
CA VAL A 126 13.40 1.79 0.09
C VAL A 126 14.47 2.15 -0.94
N LEU A 127 14.11 2.98 -1.90
CA LEU A 127 15.03 3.54 -2.89
C LEU A 127 15.34 5.00 -2.54
N LYS A 128 16.57 5.25 -2.17
CA LYS A 128 17.06 6.63 -1.97
C LYS A 128 17.75 7.09 -3.25
N THR A 129 17.38 8.26 -3.74
CA THR A 129 17.93 8.83 -4.99
C THR A 129 19.45 8.91 -4.98
N ALA A 130 20.07 9.12 -3.82
CA ALA A 130 21.54 9.16 -3.66
C ALA A 130 22.25 7.83 -3.97
N TYR A 131 21.53 6.71 -4.01
CA TYR A 131 22.11 5.38 -4.29
C TYR A 131 21.69 4.82 -5.65
N LEU A 132 20.96 5.61 -6.44
CA LEU A 132 20.59 5.20 -7.80
C LEU A 132 21.78 5.36 -8.75
N SER A 133 22.00 4.39 -9.60
CA SER A 133 23.05 4.36 -10.60
C SER A 133 22.46 4.29 -12.01
N ASP A 134 23.20 4.82 -12.97
CA ASP A 134 22.80 4.77 -14.37
C ASP A 134 22.72 3.33 -14.88
N GLY A 135 21.67 3.02 -15.62
CA GLY A 135 21.39 1.67 -16.13
C GLY A 135 20.86 0.67 -15.09
N GLN A 136 20.66 1.09 -13.85
CA GLN A 136 20.12 0.22 -12.80
C GLN A 136 18.66 -0.12 -13.07
N GLU A 137 18.30 -1.39 -12.91
CA GLU A 137 16.93 -1.88 -13.10
C GLU A 137 16.28 -2.26 -11.78
N PHE A 138 14.98 -1.99 -11.66
CA PHE A 138 14.17 -2.38 -10.51
C PHE A 138 12.87 -3.03 -10.98
N GLU A 139 12.57 -4.21 -10.45
CA GLU A 139 11.32 -4.92 -10.71
C GLU A 139 10.21 -4.34 -9.82
N GLN A 140 9.13 -3.88 -10.46
CA GLN A 140 7.99 -3.29 -9.78
C GLN A 140 7.04 -4.36 -9.28
N VAL A 141 6.04 -3.98 -8.46
CA VAL A 141 5.01 -4.90 -7.93
C VAL A 141 4.27 -5.62 -9.07
N SER A 142 4.09 -4.97 -10.21
CA SER A 142 3.50 -5.58 -11.42
C SER A 142 4.36 -6.65 -12.09
N GLY A 143 5.60 -6.90 -11.61
CA GLY A 143 6.58 -7.80 -12.26
C GLY A 143 7.31 -7.18 -13.45
N GLN A 144 6.96 -5.97 -13.85
CA GLN A 144 7.67 -5.24 -14.91
C GLN A 144 8.86 -4.48 -14.33
N LYS A 145 9.87 -4.23 -15.17
CA LYS A 145 11.06 -3.49 -14.76
C LYS A 145 11.01 -2.04 -15.21
N ILE A 146 11.60 -1.19 -14.39
CA ILE A 146 12.01 0.17 -14.77
C ILE A 146 13.52 0.25 -14.82
N THR A 147 14.03 1.17 -15.63
CA THR A 147 15.47 1.46 -15.73
C THR A 147 15.73 2.89 -15.26
N ILE A 148 16.74 3.07 -14.44
CA ILE A 148 17.21 4.40 -14.01
C ILE A 148 18.19 4.92 -15.06
N THR A 149 18.04 6.19 -15.41
CA THR A 149 18.96 6.89 -16.30
C THR A 149 19.44 8.16 -15.61
N LEU A 150 20.75 8.35 -15.55
CA LEU A 150 21.37 9.57 -15.04
C LEU A 150 21.84 10.42 -16.22
N ARG A 151 21.33 11.65 -16.34
CA ARG A 151 21.69 12.58 -17.41
C ARG A 151 21.66 14.02 -16.89
N ASP A 152 22.72 14.77 -17.16
CA ASP A 152 22.85 16.19 -16.81
C ASP A 152 22.61 16.47 -15.30
N GLY A 153 23.07 15.54 -14.43
CA GLY A 153 22.88 15.65 -12.98
C GLY A 153 21.47 15.37 -12.50
N LYS A 154 20.59 14.88 -13.37
CA LYS A 154 19.20 14.51 -13.07
C LYS A 154 18.99 13.01 -13.20
N THR A 155 18.02 12.52 -12.45
CA THR A 155 17.63 11.10 -12.45
C THR A 155 16.31 10.93 -13.19
N TYR A 156 16.26 9.98 -14.11
CA TYR A 156 15.09 9.66 -14.91
C TYR A 156 14.69 8.20 -14.73
N VAL A 157 13.38 7.94 -14.74
CA VAL A 157 12.82 6.61 -14.88
C VAL A 157 12.52 6.36 -16.35
N ASN A 158 13.00 5.23 -16.87
CA ASN A 158 12.87 4.84 -18.28
C ASN A 158 13.33 5.93 -19.28
N GLY A 159 14.33 6.72 -18.88
CA GLY A 159 14.89 7.80 -19.69
C GLY A 159 13.95 8.98 -19.97
N THR A 160 12.73 8.96 -19.45
CA THR A 160 11.69 9.95 -19.81
C THR A 160 11.15 10.72 -18.58
N ALA A 161 10.81 10.04 -17.50
CA ALA A 161 10.21 10.65 -16.31
C ALA A 161 11.30 11.12 -15.35
N GLU A 162 11.46 12.44 -15.19
CA GLU A 162 12.41 13.02 -14.23
C GLU A 162 11.93 12.82 -12.78
N ILE A 163 12.80 12.35 -11.90
CA ILE A 163 12.57 12.34 -10.44
C ILE A 163 12.93 13.73 -9.92
N VAL A 164 11.91 14.52 -9.61
CA VAL A 164 12.09 15.92 -9.17
C VAL A 164 12.27 16.07 -7.66
N ALA A 165 11.74 15.11 -6.88
CA ALA A 165 11.83 15.10 -5.41
C ALA A 165 11.75 13.67 -4.88
N SER A 166 12.34 13.44 -3.69
CA SER A 166 12.22 12.20 -2.92
C SER A 166 11.81 12.58 -1.51
N ILE A 167 10.67 12.06 -1.06
CA ILE A 167 10.08 12.35 0.25
C ILE A 167 10.09 11.05 1.06
N PRO A 168 10.79 10.99 2.19
CA PRO A 168 10.73 9.84 3.09
C PRO A 168 9.39 9.81 3.83
N THR A 169 8.80 8.62 3.97
CA THR A 169 7.54 8.36 4.66
C THR A 169 7.71 7.29 5.72
#